data_c72b1641468a6f1f058e7e79080b8bec
#
_entry.id   c72b1641468a6f1f058e7e79080b8bec
#
_cell.length_a   1.000
_cell.length_b   1.000
_cell.length_c   1.000
_cell.angle_alpha   90.00
_cell.angle_beta   90.00
_cell.angle_gamma   90.00
#
_symmetry.space_group_name_H-M   'P 1'
#
loop_
_entity.id
_entity.type
_entity.pdbx_description
1 polymer ?
#
loop_
_entity_poly.entity_id
_entity_poly.type
_entity_poly.pdbx_seq_one_letter_code
_entity_poly.pdbx_strand_id
1 'polypeptide(L)'
;MALVEKLHDSKLHVDHSFDIRERIGFYEALCRGYEKKLFEDYPEVKSHMTTLLDRLDRLNRPKVLSHIDSVCDNFLFLPDGDLRLIDWEYSGMCDPLIDVSMCAIYSYYNDFEVEKLIKLYLHREPTSEERFVYYAYIALGGFLWCLWAVYKSSVGEEFGDYTIVM
;
A
#
# COMPACT_ATOMS: atom_id res chain seq x y z
N MET A 1 -5.71 -2.87 13.28
CA MET A 1 -5.25 -1.46 13.49
C MET A 1 -4.33 -1.30 14.71
N ALA A 2 -4.70 -1.69 15.93
CA ALA A 2 -3.88 -1.41 17.14
C ALA A 2 -2.40 -1.79 17.05
N LEU A 3 -2.04 -2.89 16.36
CA LEU A 3 -0.63 -3.27 16.18
C LEU A 3 0.09 -2.34 15.19
N VAL A 4 -0.58 -1.91 14.13
CA VAL A 4 -0.05 -0.93 13.15
C VAL A 4 0.14 0.44 13.83
N GLU A 5 -0.83 0.89 14.62
CA GLU A 5 -0.70 2.12 15.42
C GLU A 5 0.49 2.03 16.38
N LYS A 6 0.63 0.90 17.10
CA LYS A 6 1.76 0.65 18.01
C LYS A 6 3.11 0.71 17.27
N LEU A 7 3.16 0.21 16.04
CA LEU A 7 4.36 0.31 15.18
C LEU A 7 4.67 1.78 14.86
N HIS A 8 3.69 2.52 14.35
CA HIS A 8 3.85 3.92 13.98
C HIS A 8 4.24 4.81 15.16
N ASP A 9 3.70 4.54 16.34
CA ASP A 9 3.98 5.27 17.59
C ASP A 9 5.31 4.85 18.25
N SER A 10 5.94 3.77 17.80
CA SER A 10 7.14 3.21 18.43
C SER A 10 8.36 4.12 18.35
N LYS A 11 8.35 5.12 17.45
CA LYS A 11 9.50 6.00 17.15
C LYS A 11 10.75 5.23 16.70
N LEU A 12 10.59 3.98 16.28
CA LEU A 12 11.66 3.23 15.64
C LEU A 12 12.05 3.90 14.33
N HIS A 13 13.34 3.86 14.02
CA HIS A 13 13.89 4.43 12.81
C HIS A 13 14.77 3.40 12.10
N VAL A 14 14.68 3.38 10.77
CA VAL A 14 15.54 2.59 9.89
C VAL A 14 16.13 3.51 8.81
N ASP A 15 17.30 3.14 8.28
CA ASP A 15 18.06 3.99 7.34
C ASP A 15 17.54 3.91 5.90
N HIS A 16 16.42 3.24 5.66
CA HIS A 16 15.79 3.13 4.35
C HIS A 16 14.34 3.60 4.38
N SER A 17 13.87 4.04 3.23
CA SER A 17 12.49 4.50 3.03
C SER A 17 11.75 3.55 2.10
N PHE A 18 10.45 3.42 2.31
CA PHE A 18 9.56 2.93 1.26
C PHE A 18 9.06 4.12 0.44
N ASP A 19 9.33 4.10 -0.86
CA ASP A 19 8.84 5.08 -1.81
C ASP A 19 7.97 4.40 -2.86
N ILE A 20 6.66 4.71 -2.85
CA ILE A 20 5.69 4.08 -3.74
C ILE A 20 5.95 4.44 -5.21
N ARG A 21 6.47 5.65 -5.51
CA ARG A 21 6.85 6.06 -6.88
C ARG A 21 8.00 5.21 -7.40
N GLU A 22 9.04 5.05 -6.60
CA GLU A 22 10.19 4.20 -6.96
C GLU A 22 9.76 2.75 -7.15
N ARG A 23 8.89 2.24 -6.29
CA ARG A 23 8.41 0.87 -6.34
C ARG A 23 7.54 0.61 -7.58
N ILE A 24 6.66 1.54 -7.95
CA ILE A 24 5.90 1.50 -9.21
C ILE A 24 6.87 1.46 -10.40
N GLY A 25 7.84 2.38 -10.45
CA GLY A 25 8.85 2.42 -11.52
C GLY A 25 9.67 1.13 -11.63
N PHE A 26 9.98 0.50 -10.51
CA PHE A 26 10.67 -0.80 -10.46
C PHE A 26 9.85 -1.90 -11.15
N TYR A 27 8.58 -2.09 -10.78
CA TYR A 27 7.75 -3.13 -11.42
C TYR A 27 7.41 -2.81 -12.88
N GLU A 28 7.26 -1.54 -13.25
CA GLU A 28 7.15 -1.15 -14.67
C GLU A 28 8.39 -1.56 -15.47
N ALA A 29 9.58 -1.39 -14.91
CA ALA A 29 10.82 -1.79 -15.57
C ALA A 29 10.91 -3.32 -15.72
N LEU A 30 10.49 -4.07 -14.70
CA LEU A 30 10.42 -5.53 -14.77
C LEU A 30 9.42 -5.99 -15.83
N CYS A 31 8.21 -5.45 -15.87
CA CYS A 31 7.22 -5.79 -16.89
C CYS A 31 7.74 -5.54 -18.32
N ARG A 32 8.44 -4.42 -18.55
CA ARG A 32 9.10 -4.12 -19.84
C ARG A 32 10.20 -5.12 -20.16
N GLY A 33 11.00 -5.51 -19.19
CA GLY A 33 12.10 -6.49 -19.36
C GLY A 33 11.61 -7.87 -19.82
N TYR A 34 10.39 -8.24 -19.46
CA TYR A 34 9.75 -9.48 -19.88
C TYR A 34 8.82 -9.31 -21.09
N GLU A 35 8.86 -8.16 -21.79
CA GLU A 35 8.03 -7.84 -22.95
C GLU A 35 6.52 -8.06 -22.70
N LYS A 36 6.08 -7.95 -21.48
CA LYS A 36 4.66 -8.13 -21.12
C LYS A 36 3.84 -6.93 -21.54
N LYS A 37 2.75 -7.23 -22.23
CA LYS A 37 1.71 -6.24 -22.50
C LYS A 37 0.98 -5.95 -21.19
N LEU A 38 1.03 -4.69 -20.78
CA LEU A 38 0.20 -4.18 -19.69
C LEU A 38 -1.27 -4.11 -20.13
N PHE A 39 -2.17 -3.81 -19.20
CA PHE A 39 -3.59 -3.67 -19.49
C PHE A 39 -3.86 -2.54 -20.50
N GLU A 40 -5.02 -2.57 -21.16
CA GLU A 40 -5.31 -1.74 -22.34
C GLU A 40 -5.33 -0.24 -22.01
N ASP A 41 -5.89 0.12 -20.86
CA ASP A 41 -6.02 1.49 -20.36
C ASP A 41 -4.81 1.96 -19.53
N TYR A 42 -3.72 1.17 -19.49
CA TYR A 42 -2.52 1.50 -18.74
C TYR A 42 -2.00 2.93 -18.94
N PRO A 43 -1.92 3.50 -20.16
CA PRO A 43 -1.41 4.86 -20.34
C PRO A 43 -2.26 5.92 -19.65
N GLU A 44 -3.58 5.76 -19.67
CA GLU A 44 -4.53 6.66 -19.01
C GLU A 44 -4.43 6.55 -17.49
N VAL A 45 -4.51 5.32 -16.96
CA VAL A 45 -4.36 5.04 -15.53
C VAL A 45 -3.02 5.57 -15.02
N LYS A 46 -1.92 5.31 -15.73
CA LYS A 46 -0.59 5.83 -15.38
C LYS A 46 -0.55 7.35 -15.28
N SER A 47 -1.21 8.05 -16.19
CA SER A 47 -1.31 9.52 -16.16
C SER A 47 -2.01 10.01 -14.89
N HIS A 48 -3.11 9.36 -14.50
CA HIS A 48 -3.82 9.67 -13.26
C HIS A 48 -2.95 9.38 -12.03
N MET A 49 -2.28 8.21 -11.98
CA MET A 49 -1.38 7.84 -10.88
C MET A 49 -0.22 8.84 -10.75
N THR A 50 0.36 9.28 -11.87
CA THR A 50 1.41 10.30 -11.87
C THR A 50 0.91 11.61 -11.26
N THR A 51 -0.31 12.03 -11.59
CA THR A 51 -0.93 13.23 -11.01
C THR A 51 -1.12 13.11 -9.50
N LEU A 52 -1.54 11.93 -9.00
CA LEU A 52 -1.66 11.68 -7.56
C LEU A 52 -0.30 11.74 -6.86
N LEU A 53 0.72 11.09 -7.43
CA LEU A 53 2.09 11.12 -6.92
C LEU A 53 2.63 12.55 -6.82
N ASP A 54 2.46 13.36 -7.89
CA ASP A 54 2.92 14.75 -7.92
C ASP A 54 2.22 15.64 -6.88
N ARG A 55 0.97 15.31 -6.53
CA ARG A 55 0.25 16.00 -5.46
C ARG A 55 0.74 15.57 -4.08
N LEU A 56 0.98 14.27 -3.87
CA LEU A 56 1.51 13.74 -2.60
C LEU A 56 2.90 14.30 -2.31
N ASP A 57 3.78 14.39 -3.30
CA ASP A 57 5.16 14.91 -3.14
C ASP A 57 5.20 16.37 -2.67
N ARG A 58 4.12 17.14 -2.90
CA ARG A 58 4.00 18.53 -2.44
C ARG A 58 3.55 18.65 -0.98
N LEU A 59 3.11 17.55 -0.38
CA LEU A 59 2.65 17.53 1.00
C LEU A 59 3.82 17.20 1.93
N ASN A 60 3.93 17.96 3.02
CA ASN A 60 4.93 17.68 4.05
C ASN A 60 4.35 16.66 5.05
N ARG A 61 4.36 15.38 4.66
CA ARG A 61 3.80 14.31 5.47
C ARG A 61 4.83 13.72 6.43
N PRO A 62 4.40 13.29 7.65
CA PRO A 62 5.28 12.61 8.58
C PRO A 62 5.76 11.28 7.99
N LYS A 63 6.97 10.87 8.39
CA LYS A 63 7.51 9.55 8.06
C LYS A 63 7.70 8.76 9.34
N VAL A 64 7.14 7.56 9.37
CA VAL A 64 7.29 6.58 10.45
C VAL A 64 7.71 5.24 9.86
N LEU A 65 8.21 4.34 10.72
CA LEU A 65 8.43 2.96 10.28
C LEU A 65 7.08 2.31 10.01
N SER A 66 6.87 1.89 8.78
CA SER A 66 5.66 1.26 8.28
C SER A 66 5.97 -0.13 7.75
N HIS A 67 4.99 -1.02 7.78
CA HIS A 67 5.14 -2.41 7.36
C HIS A 67 4.91 -2.60 5.86
N ILE A 68 3.94 -1.87 5.31
CA ILE A 68 3.48 -1.86 3.92
C ILE A 68 2.65 -3.08 3.56
N ASP A 69 3.08 -4.27 3.89
CA ASP A 69 2.43 -5.53 3.56
C ASP A 69 1.55 -6.07 4.71
N SER A 70 0.62 -5.22 5.20
CA SER A 70 -0.26 -5.55 6.33
C SER A 70 -1.45 -6.44 5.90
N VAL A 71 -1.16 -7.51 5.14
CA VAL A 71 -2.18 -8.52 4.77
C VAL A 71 -2.55 -9.38 5.99
N CYS A 72 -3.74 -9.97 5.98
CA CYS A 72 -4.23 -10.78 7.10
C CYS A 72 -3.27 -11.92 7.48
N ASP A 73 -2.62 -12.54 6.50
CA ASP A 73 -1.71 -13.68 6.70
C ASP A 73 -0.41 -13.31 7.41
N ASN A 74 -0.06 -12.01 7.42
CA ASN A 74 1.11 -11.50 8.13
C ASN A 74 0.83 -11.18 9.61
N PHE A 75 -0.41 -11.40 10.10
CA PHE A 75 -0.77 -11.25 11.51
C PHE A 75 -0.86 -12.61 12.19
N LEU A 76 0.12 -12.93 13.03
CA LEU A 76 0.14 -14.18 13.80
C LEU A 76 -0.52 -13.99 15.17
N PHE A 77 -1.58 -14.74 15.43
CA PHE A 77 -2.21 -14.88 16.74
C PHE A 77 -1.47 -15.94 17.56
N LEU A 78 -0.88 -15.53 18.65
CA LEU A 78 -0.14 -16.44 19.56
C LEU A 78 -1.09 -17.08 20.58
N PRO A 79 -0.71 -18.25 21.14
CA PRO A 79 -1.54 -18.96 22.13
C PRO A 79 -1.82 -18.17 23.41
N ASP A 80 -0.95 -17.23 23.77
CA ASP A 80 -1.09 -16.31 24.90
C ASP A 80 -2.03 -15.12 24.62
N GLY A 81 -2.55 -15.04 23.41
CA GLY A 81 -3.42 -13.95 22.94
C GLY A 81 -2.66 -12.75 22.38
N ASP A 82 -1.33 -12.82 22.32
CA ASP A 82 -0.51 -11.78 21.69
C ASP A 82 -0.63 -11.82 20.17
N LEU A 83 -0.38 -10.69 19.52
CA LEU A 83 -0.45 -10.54 18.08
C LEU A 83 0.91 -10.06 17.55
N ARG A 84 1.44 -10.76 16.55
CA ARG A 84 2.71 -10.40 15.91
C ARG A 84 2.53 -10.15 14.43
N LEU A 85 3.27 -9.18 13.93
CA LEU A 85 3.38 -8.86 12.52
C LEU A 85 4.70 -9.45 12.00
N ILE A 86 4.61 -10.18 10.87
CA ILE A 86 5.75 -10.84 10.22
C ILE A 86 5.87 -10.38 8.78
N ASP A 87 6.93 -10.80 8.08
CA ASP A 87 7.20 -10.49 6.66
C ASP A 87 7.42 -9.00 6.41
N TRP A 88 8.56 -8.52 6.85
CA TRP A 88 8.97 -7.12 6.84
C TRP A 88 9.72 -6.69 5.56
N GLU A 89 9.65 -7.47 4.48
CA GLU A 89 10.47 -7.25 3.28
C GLU A 89 10.20 -5.90 2.57
N TYR A 90 8.98 -5.36 2.72
CA TYR A 90 8.60 -4.06 2.16
C TYR A 90 8.69 -2.91 3.16
N SER A 91 9.00 -3.19 4.43
CA SER A 91 9.02 -2.17 5.48
C SER A 91 9.97 -1.01 5.16
N GLY A 92 9.69 0.16 5.72
CA GLY A 92 10.55 1.34 5.55
C GLY A 92 9.92 2.60 6.12
N MET A 93 10.71 3.69 6.12
CA MET A 93 10.23 5.00 6.57
C MET A 93 9.34 5.63 5.50
N CYS A 94 8.06 5.84 5.79
CA CYS A 94 7.10 6.49 4.88
C CYS A 94 5.91 7.12 5.63
N ASP A 95 4.96 7.70 4.89
CA ASP A 95 3.71 8.20 5.45
C ASP A 95 2.90 7.04 6.08
N PRO A 96 2.48 7.14 7.35
CA PRO A 96 1.73 6.08 8.02
C PRO A 96 0.40 5.73 7.34
N LEU A 97 -0.22 6.65 6.60
CA LEU A 97 -1.47 6.36 5.90
C LEU A 97 -1.29 5.34 4.77
N ILE A 98 -0.06 5.06 4.33
CA ILE A 98 0.18 4.02 3.34
C ILE A 98 -0.12 2.63 3.90
N ASP A 99 0.28 2.34 5.15
CA ASP A 99 -0.05 1.08 5.84
C ASP A 99 -1.55 0.90 6.02
N VAL A 100 -2.25 1.98 6.38
CA VAL A 100 -3.71 1.97 6.56
C VAL A 100 -4.41 1.72 5.22
N SER A 101 -3.89 2.30 4.14
CA SER A 101 -4.39 2.10 2.78
C SER A 101 -4.18 0.66 2.29
N MET A 102 -3.00 0.09 2.54
CA MET A 102 -2.71 -1.31 2.19
C MET A 102 -3.63 -2.28 2.95
N CYS A 103 -3.89 -2.05 4.24
CA CYS A 103 -4.88 -2.80 5.00
C CYS A 103 -6.27 -2.80 4.35
N ALA A 104 -6.71 -1.65 3.82
CA ALA A 104 -8.01 -1.54 3.15
C ALA A 104 -8.05 -2.35 1.85
N ILE A 105 -6.97 -2.27 1.04
CA ILE A 105 -6.84 -3.00 -0.23
C ILE A 105 -6.89 -4.50 0.03
N TYR A 106 -6.04 -5.01 0.89
CA TYR A 106 -5.93 -6.46 1.18
C TYR A 106 -7.17 -7.06 1.85
N SER A 107 -7.95 -6.23 2.55
CA SER A 107 -9.19 -6.65 3.18
C SER A 107 -10.39 -6.59 2.23
N TYR A 108 -10.20 -6.12 1.00
CA TYR A 108 -11.28 -5.90 0.01
C TYR A 108 -12.43 -5.06 0.57
N TYR A 109 -12.09 -4.02 1.33
CA TYR A 109 -13.07 -3.18 1.99
C TYR A 109 -13.87 -2.34 0.99
N ASN A 110 -15.18 -2.27 1.19
CA ASN A 110 -16.05 -1.34 0.48
C ASN A 110 -15.90 0.10 1.02
N ASP A 111 -16.49 1.07 0.35
CA ASP A 111 -16.37 2.50 0.68
C ASP A 111 -16.69 2.82 2.15
N PHE A 112 -17.70 2.15 2.72
CA PHE A 112 -18.08 2.36 4.12
C PHE A 112 -16.99 1.83 5.08
N GLU A 113 -16.42 0.68 4.78
CA GLU A 113 -15.36 0.06 5.59
C GLU A 113 -14.05 0.84 5.46
N VAL A 114 -13.73 1.32 4.26
CA VAL A 114 -12.59 2.21 3.98
C VAL A 114 -12.68 3.48 4.84
N GLU A 115 -13.82 4.17 4.83
CA GLU A 115 -14.04 5.36 5.67
C GLU A 115 -14.01 5.04 7.17
N LYS A 116 -14.51 3.89 7.58
CA LYS A 116 -14.45 3.45 8.97
C LYS A 116 -13.02 3.16 9.42
N LEU A 117 -12.19 2.58 8.55
CA LEU A 117 -10.82 2.22 8.86
C LEU A 117 -9.97 3.44 9.16
N ILE A 118 -10.02 4.48 8.31
CA ILE A 118 -9.24 5.71 8.56
C ILE A 118 -9.68 6.43 9.84
N LYS A 119 -11.00 6.45 10.14
CA LYS A 119 -11.50 7.02 11.39
C LYS A 119 -11.04 6.24 12.62
N LEU A 120 -11.01 4.92 12.51
CA LEU A 120 -10.50 4.04 13.56
C LEU A 120 -9.02 4.33 13.82
N TYR A 121 -8.20 4.43 12.78
CA TYR A 121 -6.77 4.72 12.89
C TYR A 121 -6.49 6.10 13.48
N LEU A 122 -7.21 7.13 13.03
CA LEU A 122 -7.00 8.51 13.50
C LEU A 122 -7.67 8.81 14.84
N HIS A 123 -8.55 7.95 15.35
CA HIS A 123 -9.43 8.19 16.52
C HIS A 123 -10.28 9.45 16.42
N ARG A 124 -10.52 9.94 15.19
CA ARG A 124 -11.31 11.14 14.87
C ARG A 124 -11.72 11.14 13.39
N GLU A 125 -12.53 12.13 13.01
CA GLU A 125 -12.77 12.38 11.58
C GLU A 125 -11.50 12.84 10.88
N PRO A 126 -11.20 12.29 9.69
CA PRO A 126 -10.06 12.73 8.88
C PRO A 126 -10.30 14.15 8.33
N THR A 127 -9.25 14.93 8.24
CA THR A 127 -9.27 16.19 7.47
C THR A 127 -9.42 15.90 5.97
N SER A 128 -9.73 16.92 5.18
CA SER A 128 -9.82 16.77 3.72
C SER A 128 -8.48 16.35 3.10
N GLU A 129 -7.35 16.82 3.66
CA GLU A 129 -6.02 16.41 3.21
C GLU A 129 -5.73 14.94 3.55
N GLU A 130 -5.99 14.52 4.79
CA GLU A 130 -5.78 13.12 5.20
C GLU A 130 -6.65 12.16 4.40
N ARG A 131 -7.91 12.54 4.13
CA ARG A 131 -8.80 11.75 3.28
C ARG A 131 -8.26 11.66 1.86
N PHE A 132 -7.81 12.78 1.27
CA PHE A 132 -7.16 12.77 -0.04
C PHE A 132 -5.93 11.86 -0.07
N VAL A 133 -5.02 11.97 0.90
CA VAL A 133 -3.80 11.17 1.01
C VAL A 133 -4.15 9.68 1.11
N TYR A 134 -5.10 9.33 1.94
CA TYR A 134 -5.54 7.96 2.16
C TYR A 134 -6.08 7.31 0.89
N TYR A 135 -7.02 7.98 0.21
CA TYR A 135 -7.56 7.47 -1.06
C TYR A 135 -6.53 7.47 -2.19
N ALA A 136 -5.61 8.43 -2.21
CA ALA A 136 -4.52 8.42 -3.18
C ALA A 136 -3.61 7.20 -2.99
N TYR A 137 -3.30 6.82 -1.74
CA TYR A 137 -2.52 5.61 -1.47
C TYR A 137 -3.30 4.32 -1.75
N ILE A 138 -4.61 4.28 -1.57
CA ILE A 138 -5.44 3.14 -2.01
C ILE A 138 -5.31 2.96 -3.53
N ALA A 139 -5.49 4.02 -4.31
CA ALA A 139 -5.37 3.95 -5.76
C ALA A 139 -3.95 3.57 -6.23
N LEU A 140 -2.92 4.18 -5.63
CA LEU A 140 -1.52 3.91 -5.95
C LEU A 140 -1.09 2.50 -5.52
N GLY A 141 -1.56 2.03 -4.38
CA GLY A 141 -1.32 0.67 -3.88
C GLY A 141 -1.95 -0.38 -4.80
N GLY A 142 -3.21 -0.20 -5.18
CA GLY A 142 -3.87 -1.07 -6.15
C GLY A 142 -3.13 -1.10 -7.49
N PHE A 143 -2.71 0.05 -8.00
CA PHE A 143 -1.91 0.14 -9.21
C PHE A 143 -0.55 -0.58 -9.09
N LEU A 144 0.14 -0.40 -7.97
CA LEU A 144 1.41 -1.08 -7.67
C LEU A 144 1.25 -2.61 -7.71
N TRP A 145 0.21 -3.12 -7.05
CA TRP A 145 -0.03 -4.57 -6.98
C TRP A 145 -0.52 -5.16 -8.30
N CYS A 146 -1.24 -4.39 -9.12
CA CYS A 146 -1.53 -4.80 -10.50
C CYS A 146 -0.24 -5.01 -11.31
N LEU A 147 0.73 -4.09 -11.22
CA LEU A 147 2.02 -4.23 -11.89
C LEU A 147 2.83 -5.42 -11.35
N TRP A 148 2.84 -5.60 -10.04
CA TRP A 148 3.46 -6.75 -9.39
C TRP A 148 2.87 -8.07 -9.90
N ALA A 149 1.55 -8.18 -9.97
CA ALA A 149 0.87 -9.39 -10.44
C ALA A 149 1.15 -9.66 -11.92
N VAL A 150 1.19 -8.63 -12.79
CA VAL A 150 1.61 -8.77 -14.20
C VAL A 150 3.04 -9.29 -14.29
N TYR A 151 3.96 -8.74 -13.49
CA TYR A 151 5.34 -9.23 -13.43
C TYR A 151 5.40 -10.68 -12.97
N LYS A 152 4.75 -11.04 -11.87
CA LYS A 152 4.73 -12.40 -11.32
C LYS A 152 4.16 -13.42 -12.30
N SER A 153 3.07 -13.08 -12.97
CA SER A 153 2.55 -13.90 -14.08
C SER A 153 3.58 -14.09 -15.21
N SER A 154 4.49 -13.12 -15.42
CA SER A 154 5.53 -13.24 -16.44
C SER A 154 6.63 -14.24 -16.09
N VAL A 155 6.85 -14.49 -14.81
CA VAL A 155 7.82 -15.49 -14.33
C VAL A 155 7.18 -16.85 -14.01
N GLY A 156 5.91 -17.04 -14.40
CA GLY A 156 5.22 -18.33 -14.29
C GLY A 156 4.48 -18.54 -12.96
N GLU A 157 4.32 -17.51 -12.15
CA GLU A 157 3.48 -17.55 -10.95
C GLU A 157 2.05 -17.13 -11.30
N GLU A 158 1.07 -17.98 -11.01
CA GLU A 158 -0.37 -17.68 -11.24
C GLU A 158 -1.05 -17.32 -9.93
N PHE A 159 -1.69 -16.16 -9.88
CA PHE A 159 -2.41 -15.65 -8.72
C PHE A 159 -3.94 -15.63 -8.91
N GLY A 160 -4.44 -16.41 -9.89
CA GLY A 160 -5.87 -16.49 -10.19
C GLY A 160 -6.48 -15.12 -10.50
N ASP A 161 -7.60 -14.79 -9.86
CA ASP A 161 -8.35 -13.55 -10.09
C ASP A 161 -7.77 -12.33 -9.36
N TYR A 162 -6.59 -12.43 -8.75
CA TYR A 162 -5.98 -11.36 -7.95
C TYR A 162 -5.81 -10.05 -8.73
N THR A 163 -5.48 -10.14 -10.03
CA THR A 163 -5.35 -8.99 -10.93
C THR A 163 -6.66 -8.32 -11.31
N ILE A 164 -7.79 -8.97 -11.09
CA ILE A 164 -9.13 -8.46 -11.44
C ILE A 164 -9.76 -7.72 -10.25
N VAL A 165 -9.37 -8.09 -9.03
CA VAL A 165 -10.01 -7.62 -7.79
C VAL A 165 -9.27 -6.42 -7.18
N MET A 166 -8.00 -6.19 -7.54
CA MET A 166 -7.19 -5.06 -7.09
C MET A 166 -7.37 -3.83 -7.97
#